data_05f6046f432ea868bcd68b3b601bdfa1
#
_entry.id   05f6046f432ea868bcd68b3b601bdfa1
#
_cell.length_a   1.000
_cell.length_b   1.000
_cell.length_c   1.000
_cell.angle_alpha   90.00
_cell.angle_beta   90.00
_cell.angle_gamma   90.00
#
_symmetry.space_group_name_H-M   'P 1'
#
loop_
_entity.id
_entity.type
_entity.pdbx_description
1 polymer ?
#
loop_
_entity_poly.entity_id
_entity_poly.type
_entity_poly.pdbx_seq_one_letter_code
_entity_poly.pdbx_strand_id
1 'polypeptide(L)'
;YNLVLPTSVGSNGQVLATNGNTNNQLTWVDAQETKPTVANVSQTIAPATATDITITGTNFVSIPQVEFIKTDGSITVANSITFTNATTLSVNVTLATGNYYVRVENPDGNAGRSTNNILTASTAPTFSTAAGSLGTIAGNFSGTVATIAGSSDSAITFSETTSVLTTANCTLNSSTGVITTTDFGGSSTTPTTYNFTIRITDAEGQTADRNFSFTSSFGATGGGQFN
;
A
#
# COMPACT_ATOMS: atom_id res chain seq x y z
N TYR A 1 34.93 -50.54 -2.95
CA TYR A 1 33.90 -49.86 -3.76
C TYR A 1 34.56 -49.35 -5.04
N ASN A 2 34.08 -49.76 -6.20
CA ASN A 2 34.51 -49.22 -7.48
C ASN A 2 33.58 -48.04 -7.82
N LEU A 3 34.12 -46.83 -7.77
CA LEU A 3 33.42 -45.63 -8.21
C LEU A 3 33.55 -45.56 -9.74
N VAL A 4 32.43 -45.50 -10.46
CA VAL A 4 32.40 -45.37 -11.91
C VAL A 4 32.18 -43.90 -12.29
N LEU A 5 33.19 -43.33 -12.93
CA LEU A 5 33.10 -41.94 -13.44
C LEU A 5 32.35 -41.92 -14.77
N PRO A 6 31.68 -40.79 -15.09
CA PRO A 6 31.13 -40.55 -16.42
C PRO A 6 32.22 -40.63 -17.50
N THR A 7 31.87 -41.13 -18.66
CA THR A 7 32.79 -41.23 -19.81
C THR A 7 32.96 -39.91 -20.58
N SER A 8 32.11 -38.89 -20.29
CA SER A 8 32.15 -37.58 -20.88
C SER A 8 32.65 -36.53 -19.87
N VAL A 9 33.23 -35.47 -20.36
CA VAL A 9 33.53 -34.28 -19.55
C VAL A 9 32.22 -33.52 -19.31
N GLY A 10 32.04 -33.00 -18.09
CA GLY A 10 30.90 -32.16 -17.77
C GLY A 10 30.97 -30.79 -18.48
N SER A 11 29.86 -30.12 -18.51
CA SER A 11 29.77 -28.70 -18.94
C SER A 11 30.11 -27.75 -17.75
N ASN A 12 30.43 -26.49 -18.08
CA ASN A 12 30.67 -25.49 -17.05
C ASN A 12 29.44 -25.35 -16.14
N GLY A 13 29.64 -25.40 -14.83
CA GLY A 13 28.56 -25.33 -13.82
C GLY A 13 28.00 -26.70 -13.43
N GLN A 14 28.44 -27.80 -14.00
CA GLN A 14 28.03 -29.15 -13.57
C GLN A 14 28.91 -29.69 -12.46
N VAL A 15 28.31 -30.50 -11.59
CA VAL A 15 28.97 -31.23 -10.51
C VAL A 15 28.74 -32.72 -10.67
N LEU A 16 29.68 -33.54 -10.13
CA LEU A 16 29.50 -35.00 -10.06
C LEU A 16 28.58 -35.32 -8.92
N ALA A 17 27.49 -36.00 -9.21
CA ALA A 17 26.53 -36.48 -8.20
C ALA A 17 26.25 -37.96 -8.39
N THR A 18 25.80 -38.63 -7.32
CA THR A 18 25.30 -40.00 -7.40
C THR A 18 23.94 -40.00 -8.09
N ASN A 19 23.74 -40.91 -9.03
CA ASN A 19 22.45 -41.04 -9.73
C ASN A 19 21.38 -41.81 -8.93
N GLY A 20 21.64 -42.11 -7.66
CA GLY A 20 20.73 -42.90 -6.82
C GLY A 20 20.69 -44.43 -7.16
N ASN A 21 21.45 -44.88 -8.14
CA ASN A 21 21.53 -46.28 -8.53
C ASN A 21 22.52 -47.07 -7.65
N THR A 22 22.26 -48.37 -7.52
CA THR A 22 23.11 -49.30 -6.74
C THR A 22 24.49 -49.57 -7.37
N ASN A 23 24.77 -49.03 -8.54
CA ASN A 23 25.97 -49.31 -9.35
C ASN A 23 27.15 -48.38 -9.09
N ASN A 24 27.12 -47.54 -8.03
CA ASN A 24 28.18 -46.57 -7.70
C ASN A 24 28.60 -45.66 -8.87
N GLN A 25 27.68 -45.37 -9.81
CA GLN A 25 27.94 -44.56 -10.96
C GLN A 25 27.67 -43.07 -10.62
N LEU A 26 28.63 -42.24 -10.96
CA LEU A 26 28.47 -40.79 -10.93
C LEU A 26 27.96 -40.27 -12.28
N THR A 27 27.16 -39.23 -12.22
CA THR A 27 26.68 -38.46 -13.41
C THR A 27 26.99 -37.00 -13.24
N TRP A 28 27.17 -36.31 -14.36
CA TRP A 28 27.19 -34.85 -14.36
C TRP A 28 25.76 -34.34 -14.19
N VAL A 29 25.54 -33.53 -13.17
CA VAL A 29 24.29 -32.82 -12.95
C VAL A 29 24.57 -31.33 -12.90
N ASP A 30 23.65 -30.53 -13.38
CA ASP A 30 23.76 -29.09 -13.16
C ASP A 30 23.80 -28.82 -11.68
N ALA A 31 24.77 -28.04 -11.22
CA ALA A 31 24.76 -27.53 -9.87
C ALA A 31 23.49 -26.69 -9.77
N GLN A 32 22.41 -27.26 -9.24
CA GLN A 32 21.21 -26.49 -8.94
C GLN A 32 21.58 -25.49 -7.87
N GLU A 33 21.97 -24.31 -8.30
CA GLU A 33 21.84 -23.15 -7.42
C GLU A 33 20.36 -22.96 -7.18
N THR A 34 19.86 -23.51 -6.10
CA THR A 34 18.48 -23.28 -5.64
C THR A 34 18.36 -21.88 -5.02
N LYS A 35 19.03 -20.91 -5.66
CA LYS A 35 18.95 -19.52 -5.23
C LYS A 35 17.50 -19.06 -5.25
N PRO A 36 16.94 -18.64 -4.10
CA PRO A 36 15.59 -18.17 -4.07
C PRO A 36 15.48 -16.85 -4.86
N THR A 37 14.34 -16.63 -5.50
CA THR A 37 13.98 -15.31 -6.03
C THR A 37 12.81 -14.77 -5.24
N VAL A 38 12.71 -13.44 -5.17
CA VAL A 38 11.58 -12.74 -4.56
C VAL A 38 10.88 -11.95 -5.65
N ALA A 39 9.58 -12.18 -5.83
CA ALA A 39 8.78 -11.45 -6.81
C ALA A 39 8.53 -10.00 -6.35
N ASN A 40 8.45 -9.07 -7.31
CA ASN A 40 8.22 -7.65 -7.04
C ASN A 40 6.72 -7.35 -6.95
N VAL A 41 6.04 -7.92 -5.97
CA VAL A 41 4.62 -7.65 -5.67
C VAL A 41 4.55 -6.71 -4.48
N SER A 42 4.12 -5.48 -4.72
CA SER A 42 4.05 -4.45 -3.68
C SER A 42 2.94 -4.72 -2.67
N GLN A 43 3.22 -4.49 -1.40
CA GLN A 43 2.28 -4.56 -0.27
C GLN A 43 2.48 -3.35 0.64
N THR A 44 1.40 -2.89 1.28
CA THR A 44 1.45 -1.83 2.30
C THR A 44 0.87 -2.36 3.60
N ILE A 45 1.56 -2.11 4.71
CA ILE A 45 1.14 -2.53 6.06
C ILE A 45 1.17 -1.36 7.03
N ALA A 46 0.44 -1.49 8.15
CA ALA A 46 0.53 -0.52 9.24
C ALA A 46 1.89 -0.61 9.96
N PRO A 47 2.56 0.52 10.25
CA PRO A 47 3.81 0.51 10.99
C PRO A 47 3.62 0.09 12.45
N ALA A 48 4.68 -0.44 13.06
CA ALA A 48 4.72 -0.89 14.46
C ALA A 48 3.61 -1.89 14.86
N THR A 49 2.99 -2.54 13.86
CA THR A 49 1.92 -3.52 14.04
C THR A 49 2.36 -4.86 13.47
N ALA A 50 2.25 -5.93 14.24
CA ALA A 50 2.54 -7.28 13.77
C ALA A 50 1.52 -7.66 12.68
N THR A 51 2.00 -7.88 11.46
CA THR A 51 1.15 -8.13 10.29
C THR A 51 1.63 -9.36 9.55
N ASP A 52 0.68 -10.21 9.14
CA ASP A 52 0.96 -11.34 8.26
C ASP A 52 0.96 -10.86 6.80
N ILE A 53 2.04 -11.15 6.09
CA ILE A 53 2.21 -10.83 4.67
C ILE A 53 2.51 -12.10 3.88
N THR A 54 2.23 -12.06 2.59
CA THR A 54 2.58 -13.12 1.67
C THR A 54 3.78 -12.72 0.82
N ILE A 55 4.84 -13.54 0.84
CA ILE A 55 5.99 -13.37 -0.05
C ILE A 55 5.90 -14.44 -1.14
N THR A 56 5.93 -14.01 -2.39
CA THR A 56 5.96 -14.88 -3.56
C THR A 56 7.33 -14.84 -4.23
N GLY A 57 7.70 -15.94 -4.87
CA GLY A 57 8.99 -16.07 -5.53
C GLY A 57 9.20 -17.45 -6.11
N THR A 58 10.44 -17.93 -6.13
CA THR A 58 10.79 -19.28 -6.56
C THR A 58 11.88 -19.86 -5.68
N ASN A 59 12.00 -21.19 -5.69
CA ASN A 59 13.08 -21.96 -5.04
C ASN A 59 13.15 -21.73 -3.52
N PHE A 60 12.05 -21.44 -2.85
CA PHE A 60 12.02 -21.43 -1.40
C PHE A 60 12.15 -22.86 -0.86
N VAL A 61 13.00 -23.03 0.14
CA VAL A 61 13.23 -24.31 0.84
C VAL A 61 12.86 -24.14 2.31
N SER A 62 12.17 -25.11 2.88
CA SER A 62 11.70 -25.08 4.27
C SER A 62 12.84 -25.25 5.27
N ILE A 63 13.00 -24.40 6.26
CA ILE A 63 12.36 -23.12 6.59
C ILE A 63 13.39 -22.04 6.25
N PRO A 64 13.09 -21.10 5.36
CA PRO A 64 14.03 -20.05 5.02
C PRO A 64 14.10 -19.00 6.14
N GLN A 65 15.14 -18.18 6.13
CA GLN A 65 15.19 -16.90 6.86
C GLN A 65 14.65 -15.78 5.97
N VAL A 66 13.90 -14.85 6.56
CA VAL A 66 13.36 -13.69 5.84
C VAL A 66 13.77 -12.42 6.56
N GLU A 67 14.33 -11.49 5.81
CA GLU A 67 14.80 -10.18 6.27
C GLU A 67 14.19 -9.05 5.45
N PHE A 68 13.89 -7.97 6.15
CA PHE A 68 13.37 -6.73 5.58
C PHE A 68 14.46 -5.66 5.69
N ILE A 69 14.94 -5.22 4.54
CA ILE A 69 16.06 -4.27 4.44
C ILE A 69 15.48 -2.91 4.09
N LYS A 70 15.48 -2.00 5.04
CA LYS A 70 15.03 -0.62 4.83
C LYS A 70 15.97 0.13 3.90
N THR A 71 15.49 1.18 3.25
CA THR A 71 16.29 2.01 2.33
C THR A 71 17.48 2.69 2.98
N ASP A 72 17.49 2.86 4.30
CA ASP A 72 18.61 3.37 5.09
C ASP A 72 19.67 2.30 5.44
N GLY A 73 19.44 1.04 5.03
CA GLY A 73 20.32 -0.10 5.28
C GLY A 73 20.01 -0.86 6.58
N SER A 74 19.07 -0.40 7.41
CA SER A 74 18.67 -1.15 8.61
C SER A 74 17.93 -2.44 8.23
N ILE A 75 18.13 -3.49 9.03
CA ILE A 75 17.57 -4.83 8.76
C ILE A 75 16.64 -5.20 9.92
N THR A 76 15.45 -5.68 9.57
CA THR A 76 14.50 -6.30 10.49
C THR A 76 14.26 -7.73 10.07
N VAL A 77 14.39 -8.67 11.00
CA VAL A 77 14.11 -10.10 10.75
C VAL A 77 12.61 -10.35 10.95
N ALA A 78 12.04 -11.29 10.20
CA ALA A 78 10.66 -11.73 10.38
C ALA A 78 10.41 -12.24 11.82
N ASN A 79 9.23 -11.94 12.37
CA ASN A 79 8.80 -12.45 13.68
C ASN A 79 8.55 -13.98 13.63
N SER A 80 7.93 -14.43 12.55
CA SER A 80 7.71 -15.86 12.26
C SER A 80 7.53 -16.09 10.76
N ILE A 81 7.81 -17.32 10.33
CA ILE A 81 7.73 -17.73 8.93
C ILE A 81 7.01 -19.06 8.85
N THR A 82 6.00 -19.14 7.99
CA THR A 82 5.32 -20.38 7.59
C THR A 82 5.67 -20.68 6.14
N PHE A 83 6.35 -21.80 5.92
CA PHE A 83 6.62 -22.30 4.58
C PHE A 83 5.37 -22.94 3.99
N THR A 84 4.78 -22.31 2.98
CA THR A 84 3.60 -22.85 2.29
C THR A 84 4.02 -23.81 1.18
N ASN A 85 4.94 -23.37 0.32
CA ASN A 85 5.53 -24.16 -0.75
C ASN A 85 6.75 -23.44 -1.33
N ALA A 86 7.38 -24.02 -2.36
CA ALA A 86 8.58 -23.47 -3.00
C ALA A 86 8.41 -22.09 -3.68
N THR A 87 7.19 -21.58 -3.74
CA THR A 87 6.88 -20.27 -4.38
C THR A 87 6.16 -19.30 -3.45
N THR A 88 5.80 -19.72 -2.23
CA THR A 88 4.97 -18.92 -1.34
C THR A 88 5.36 -19.11 0.13
N LEU A 89 5.59 -18.01 0.81
CA LEU A 89 5.77 -17.93 2.26
C LEU A 89 4.69 -17.04 2.88
N SER A 90 4.19 -17.42 4.05
CA SER A 90 3.44 -16.51 4.93
C SER A 90 4.39 -16.07 6.04
N VAL A 91 4.52 -14.75 6.21
CA VAL A 91 5.54 -14.16 7.08
C VAL A 91 4.89 -13.13 7.99
N ASN A 92 5.05 -13.27 9.30
CA ASN A 92 4.68 -12.24 10.26
C ASN A 92 5.84 -11.28 10.48
N VAL A 93 5.58 -9.98 10.44
CA VAL A 93 6.59 -8.95 10.65
C VAL A 93 6.02 -7.71 11.34
N THR A 94 6.87 -7.01 12.08
CA THR A 94 6.60 -5.68 12.66
C THR A 94 7.66 -4.72 12.16
N LEU A 95 7.25 -3.71 11.37
CA LEU A 95 8.18 -2.76 10.74
C LEU A 95 7.93 -1.34 11.24
N ALA A 96 8.97 -0.55 11.34
CA ALA A 96 8.85 0.91 11.46
C ALA A 96 8.43 1.52 10.11
N THR A 97 7.89 2.74 10.12
CA THR A 97 7.56 3.48 8.89
C THR A 97 8.74 3.50 7.90
N GLY A 98 8.46 3.18 6.64
CA GLY A 98 9.45 3.19 5.57
C GLY A 98 9.23 2.16 4.48
N ASN A 99 10.15 2.14 3.52
CA ASN A 99 10.16 1.24 2.38
C ASN A 99 11.24 0.17 2.52
N TYR A 100 10.88 -1.06 2.18
CA TYR A 100 11.71 -2.23 2.43
C TYR A 100 11.88 -3.11 1.20
N TYR A 101 13.11 -3.55 0.97
CA TYR A 101 13.40 -4.74 0.19
C TYR A 101 13.15 -5.97 1.04
N VAL A 102 12.78 -7.08 0.39
CA VAL A 102 12.65 -8.38 1.06
C VAL A 102 13.75 -9.30 0.59
N ARG A 103 14.49 -9.88 1.53
CA ARG A 103 15.52 -10.90 1.29
C ARG A 103 15.07 -12.21 1.90
N VAL A 104 15.21 -13.27 1.13
CA VAL A 104 14.95 -14.64 1.56
C VAL A 104 16.26 -15.44 1.45
N GLU A 105 16.64 -16.15 2.50
CA GLU A 105 17.79 -17.04 2.53
C GLU A 105 17.33 -18.44 2.87
N ASN A 106 17.64 -19.39 1.99
CA ASN A 106 17.37 -20.80 2.21
C ASN A 106 18.33 -21.39 3.24
N PRO A 107 18.01 -22.56 3.85
CA PRO A 107 18.87 -23.22 4.83
C PRO A 107 20.28 -23.59 4.31
N ASP A 108 20.46 -23.66 3.00
CA ASP A 108 21.75 -23.92 2.34
C ASP A 108 22.64 -22.66 2.21
N GLY A 109 22.18 -21.49 2.69
CA GLY A 109 22.87 -20.21 2.61
C GLY A 109 22.64 -19.45 1.29
N ASN A 110 21.94 -20.05 0.31
CA ASN A 110 21.57 -19.34 -0.90
C ASN A 110 20.51 -18.29 -0.61
N ALA A 111 20.73 -17.06 -1.05
CA ALA A 111 19.82 -15.95 -0.79
C ALA A 111 19.45 -15.18 -2.05
N GLY A 112 18.20 -14.68 -2.07
CA GLY A 112 17.68 -13.76 -3.07
C GLY A 112 17.00 -12.58 -2.42
N ARG A 113 17.04 -11.43 -3.09
CA ARG A 113 16.39 -10.19 -2.65
C ARG A 113 15.52 -9.65 -3.77
N SER A 114 14.41 -9.01 -3.40
CA SER A 114 13.61 -8.23 -4.35
C SER A 114 14.47 -7.14 -5.02
N THR A 115 14.23 -6.87 -6.30
CA THR A 115 14.94 -5.82 -7.04
C THR A 115 14.44 -4.43 -6.66
N ASN A 116 13.18 -4.33 -6.25
CA ASN A 116 12.53 -3.10 -5.82
C ASN A 116 12.13 -3.19 -4.34
N ASN A 117 11.81 -2.05 -3.73
CA ASN A 117 11.07 -2.02 -2.47
C ASN A 117 9.68 -2.58 -2.73
N ILE A 118 9.32 -3.68 -2.09
CA ILE A 118 8.05 -4.36 -2.29
C ILE A 118 7.15 -4.33 -1.06
N LEU A 119 7.65 -3.80 0.05
CA LEU A 119 6.89 -3.65 1.27
C LEU A 119 7.03 -2.21 1.77
N THR A 120 5.91 -1.55 2.01
CA THR A 120 5.84 -0.22 2.59
C THR A 120 5.11 -0.31 3.93
N ALA A 121 5.73 0.20 4.99
CA ALA A 121 5.05 0.41 6.27
C ALA A 121 4.65 1.89 6.36
N SER A 122 3.34 2.18 6.28
CA SER A 122 2.77 3.52 6.21
C SER A 122 1.45 3.59 6.95
N THR A 123 1.17 4.72 7.58
CA THR A 123 -0.06 4.97 8.33
C THR A 123 -1.14 5.48 7.37
N ALA A 124 -2.30 4.81 7.35
CA ALA A 124 -3.42 5.26 6.53
C ALA A 124 -3.86 6.70 6.90
N PRO A 125 -4.31 7.49 5.93
CA PRO A 125 -4.71 8.86 6.17
C PRO A 125 -5.94 8.95 7.10
N THR A 126 -6.02 10.02 7.85
CA THR A 126 -7.12 10.30 8.76
C THR A 126 -7.65 11.72 8.55
N PHE A 127 -8.96 11.92 8.76
CA PHE A 127 -9.56 13.24 8.73
C PHE A 127 -9.43 13.94 10.09
N SER A 128 -9.01 15.20 10.08
CA SER A 128 -9.12 16.10 11.24
C SER A 128 -10.46 16.82 11.29
N THR A 129 -11.08 17.11 10.13
CA THR A 129 -12.43 17.70 10.06
C THR A 129 -13.47 16.68 10.50
N ALA A 130 -14.33 17.01 11.45
CA ALA A 130 -15.41 16.13 11.92
C ALA A 130 -16.41 15.81 10.79
N ALA A 131 -16.98 14.60 10.83
CA ALA A 131 -18.03 14.20 9.90
C ALA A 131 -19.32 15.01 10.12
N GLY A 132 -20.14 15.10 9.07
CA GLY A 132 -21.47 15.71 9.15
C GLY A 132 -21.56 17.11 8.57
N SER A 133 -22.35 17.97 9.19
CA SER A 133 -22.67 19.29 8.63
C SER A 133 -21.50 20.26 8.77
N LEU A 134 -21.15 20.91 7.65
CA LEU A 134 -20.20 22.02 7.57
C LEU A 134 -20.88 23.39 7.73
N GLY A 135 -22.20 23.40 7.95
CA GLY A 135 -22.98 24.61 8.21
C GLY A 135 -24.00 24.94 7.14
N THR A 136 -24.64 26.11 7.32
CA THR A 136 -25.56 26.70 6.38
C THR A 136 -24.93 27.96 5.76
N ILE A 137 -25.01 28.07 4.43
CA ILE A 137 -24.32 29.06 3.64
C ILE A 137 -25.37 29.80 2.78
N ALA A 138 -25.21 31.10 2.63
CA ALA A 138 -26.12 31.89 1.78
C ALA A 138 -26.05 31.37 0.34
N GLY A 139 -27.21 31.26 -0.32
CA GLY A 139 -27.29 30.73 -1.68
C GLY A 139 -26.56 31.55 -2.74
N ASN A 140 -26.35 32.85 -2.50
CA ASN A 140 -25.58 33.76 -3.35
C ASN A 140 -24.12 33.94 -2.89
N PHE A 141 -23.63 33.08 -1.98
CA PHE A 141 -22.28 33.17 -1.46
C PHE A 141 -21.25 32.85 -2.56
N SER A 142 -20.18 33.64 -2.57
CA SER A 142 -18.99 33.39 -3.39
C SER A 142 -17.76 33.38 -2.48
N GLY A 143 -16.95 32.32 -2.58
CA GLY A 143 -15.76 32.18 -1.75
C GLY A 143 -15.57 30.77 -1.23
N THR A 144 -14.87 30.65 -0.10
CA THR A 144 -14.60 29.37 0.55
C THR A 144 -15.80 28.89 1.35
N VAL A 145 -16.37 27.77 0.93
CA VAL A 145 -17.49 27.08 1.61
C VAL A 145 -17.00 26.37 2.86
N ALA A 146 -15.91 25.62 2.73
CA ALA A 146 -15.29 24.89 3.83
C ALA A 146 -13.85 24.48 3.47
N THR A 147 -13.11 24.08 4.49
CA THR A 147 -11.81 23.41 4.31
C THR A 147 -11.86 22.07 5.00
N ILE A 148 -11.69 21.01 4.23
CA ILE A 148 -11.57 19.66 4.76
C ILE A 148 -10.10 19.40 5.08
N ALA A 149 -9.81 19.01 6.31
CA ALA A 149 -8.45 18.76 6.79
C ALA A 149 -8.27 17.30 7.16
N GLY A 150 -7.07 16.79 6.94
CA GLY A 150 -6.64 15.47 7.30
C GLY A 150 -5.12 15.38 7.37
N SER A 151 -4.61 14.23 7.75
CA SER A 151 -3.17 13.96 7.86
C SER A 151 -2.85 12.50 7.57
N SER A 152 -1.63 12.26 7.14
CA SER A 152 -0.97 10.95 7.02
C SER A 152 0.51 11.15 7.36
N ASP A 153 1.30 10.08 7.35
CA ASP A 153 2.77 10.14 7.41
C ASP A 153 3.41 10.48 6.06
N SER A 154 2.60 10.60 5.00
CA SER A 154 3.01 11.04 3.68
C SER A 154 2.08 12.13 3.12
N ALA A 155 2.36 12.62 1.91
CA ALA A 155 1.54 13.62 1.25
C ALA A 155 0.14 13.09 0.95
N ILE A 156 -0.89 13.92 1.23
CA ILE A 156 -2.29 13.55 0.98
C ILE A 156 -2.91 14.35 -0.16
N THR A 157 -3.89 13.73 -0.81
CA THR A 157 -4.76 14.37 -1.81
C THR A 157 -6.22 14.15 -1.45
N PHE A 158 -7.07 15.07 -1.88
CA PHE A 158 -8.51 15.05 -1.64
C PHE A 158 -9.27 14.83 -2.95
N SER A 159 -10.29 13.99 -2.92
CA SER A 159 -11.21 13.79 -4.03
C SER A 159 -12.64 13.61 -3.51
N GLU A 160 -13.62 13.99 -4.32
CA GLU A 160 -15.02 13.70 -4.03
C GLU A 160 -15.43 12.41 -4.76
N THR A 161 -16.13 11.52 -4.07
CA THR A 161 -16.56 10.22 -4.64
C THR A 161 -18.02 10.21 -5.10
N THR A 162 -18.79 11.26 -4.83
CA THR A 162 -20.25 11.32 -5.05
C THR A 162 -20.68 12.27 -6.18
N SER A 163 -19.80 13.13 -6.66
CA SER A 163 -20.06 14.16 -7.70
C SER A 163 -21.14 15.20 -7.31
N VAL A 164 -21.42 15.37 -6.03
CA VAL A 164 -22.45 16.29 -5.52
C VAL A 164 -21.92 17.74 -5.49
N LEU A 165 -20.62 17.93 -5.22
CA LEU A 165 -20.01 19.26 -5.20
C LEU A 165 -20.14 19.96 -6.56
N THR A 166 -19.94 19.23 -7.65
CA THR A 166 -20.15 19.75 -9.01
C THR A 166 -21.61 20.18 -9.22
N THR A 167 -22.58 19.41 -8.74
CA THR A 167 -24.01 19.74 -8.80
C THR A 167 -24.33 20.99 -7.98
N ALA A 168 -23.59 21.24 -6.91
CA ALA A 168 -23.70 22.40 -6.05
C ALA A 168 -22.89 23.63 -6.55
N ASN A 169 -22.36 23.62 -7.78
CA ASN A 169 -21.42 24.61 -8.30
C ASN A 169 -20.20 24.85 -7.38
N CYS A 170 -19.75 23.80 -6.70
CA CYS A 170 -18.58 23.83 -5.84
C CYS A 170 -17.39 23.14 -6.50
N THR A 171 -16.21 23.64 -6.20
CA THR A 171 -14.94 23.05 -6.62
C THR A 171 -14.12 22.67 -5.39
N LEU A 172 -13.64 21.42 -5.36
CA LEU A 172 -12.70 20.93 -4.36
C LEU A 172 -11.27 21.08 -4.89
N ASN A 173 -10.41 21.73 -4.11
CA ASN A 173 -8.97 21.73 -4.38
C ASN A 173 -8.36 20.44 -3.86
N SER A 174 -7.82 19.62 -4.76
CA SER A 174 -7.29 18.30 -4.45
C SER A 174 -6.04 18.30 -3.55
N SER A 175 -5.30 19.38 -3.48
CA SER A 175 -4.08 19.48 -2.66
C SER A 175 -4.34 20.08 -1.27
N THR A 176 -5.35 20.97 -1.15
CA THR A 176 -5.58 21.74 0.07
C THR A 176 -6.87 21.36 0.81
N GLY A 177 -7.75 20.58 0.18
CA GLY A 177 -9.06 20.24 0.74
C GLY A 177 -10.04 21.41 0.81
N VAL A 178 -9.71 22.55 0.20
CA VAL A 178 -10.57 23.74 0.19
C VAL A 178 -11.71 23.54 -0.81
N ILE A 179 -12.94 23.74 -0.36
CA ILE A 179 -14.14 23.74 -1.18
C ILE A 179 -14.53 25.21 -1.41
N THR A 180 -14.62 25.61 -2.67
CA THR A 180 -15.02 26.98 -3.06
C THR A 180 -16.25 26.94 -3.96
N THR A 181 -17.02 28.01 -3.95
CA THR A 181 -18.09 28.27 -4.92
C THR A 181 -18.01 29.69 -5.40
N THR A 182 -18.52 29.97 -6.60
CA THR A 182 -18.77 31.30 -7.10
C THR A 182 -20.24 31.70 -6.93
N ASP A 183 -21.13 30.72 -6.91
CA ASP A 183 -22.56 30.84 -6.71
C ASP A 183 -23.15 29.43 -6.67
N PHE A 184 -24.02 29.11 -5.73
CA PHE A 184 -24.72 27.83 -5.70
C PHE A 184 -25.72 27.62 -6.86
N GLY A 185 -25.79 28.57 -7.81
CA GLY A 185 -26.54 28.41 -9.05
C GLY A 185 -28.07 28.47 -8.91
N GLY A 186 -28.57 28.83 -7.74
CA GLY A 186 -29.99 28.81 -7.46
C GLY A 186 -30.54 30.13 -6.91
N SER A 187 -31.68 30.54 -7.39
CA SER A 187 -32.48 31.61 -6.78
C SER A 187 -33.58 31.07 -5.86
N SER A 188 -33.49 29.78 -5.47
CA SER A 188 -34.51 29.15 -4.65
C SER A 188 -34.43 29.62 -3.19
N THR A 189 -35.56 30.04 -2.65
CA THR A 189 -35.70 30.32 -1.23
C THR A 189 -35.81 29.08 -0.37
N THR A 190 -35.92 27.89 -1.00
CA THR A 190 -35.98 26.63 -0.31
C THR A 190 -34.58 26.15 0.05
N PRO A 191 -34.27 25.92 1.32
CA PRO A 191 -32.98 25.36 1.72
C PRO A 191 -32.70 24.01 1.03
N THR A 192 -31.52 23.88 0.45
CA THR A 192 -31.07 22.63 -0.20
C THR A 192 -29.88 22.11 0.53
N THR A 193 -29.97 20.86 0.99
CA THR A 193 -28.85 20.18 1.64
C THR A 193 -28.14 19.28 0.63
N TYR A 194 -26.82 19.47 0.53
CA TYR A 194 -25.91 18.68 -0.29
C TYR A 194 -25.12 17.74 0.60
N ASN A 195 -25.30 16.43 0.37
CA ASN A 195 -24.58 15.37 1.09
C ASN A 195 -23.53 14.78 0.15
N PHE A 196 -22.28 14.75 0.56
CA PHE A 196 -21.17 14.29 -0.27
C PHE A 196 -20.14 13.53 0.57
N THR A 197 -19.33 12.74 -0.12
CA THR A 197 -18.24 11.98 0.48
C THR A 197 -16.91 12.45 -0.07
N ILE A 198 -16.02 12.82 0.83
CA ILE A 198 -14.62 13.12 0.48
C ILE A 198 -13.77 11.90 0.81
N ARG A 199 -12.87 11.58 -0.10
CA ARG A 199 -11.78 10.62 0.06
C ARG A 199 -10.47 11.36 0.21
N ILE A 200 -9.69 10.98 1.21
CA ILE A 200 -8.26 11.30 1.30
C ILE A 200 -7.50 10.10 0.78
N THR A 201 -6.49 10.35 -0.04
CA THR A 201 -5.54 9.33 -0.51
C THR A 201 -4.13 9.80 -0.18
N ASP A 202 -3.33 8.94 0.42
CA ASP A 202 -1.91 9.22 0.70
C ASP A 202 -1.01 8.82 -0.48
N ALA A 203 0.30 9.07 -0.35
CA ALA A 203 1.27 8.78 -1.41
C ALA A 203 1.46 7.27 -1.66
N GLU A 204 1.14 6.43 -0.68
CA GLU A 204 1.19 4.96 -0.75
C GLU A 204 -0.09 4.36 -1.32
N GLY A 205 -1.12 5.18 -1.61
CA GLY A 205 -2.41 4.77 -2.15
C GLY A 205 -3.40 4.28 -1.11
N GLN A 206 -3.12 4.44 0.20
CA GLN A 206 -4.08 4.15 1.25
C GLN A 206 -5.15 5.24 1.27
N THR A 207 -6.38 4.89 1.62
CA THR A 207 -7.51 5.82 1.55
C THR A 207 -8.32 5.85 2.84
N ALA A 208 -8.96 7.00 3.10
CA ALA A 208 -10.02 7.14 4.09
C ALA A 208 -11.16 7.95 3.49
N ASP A 209 -12.40 7.55 3.77
CA ASP A 209 -13.61 8.22 3.30
C ASP A 209 -14.37 8.83 4.48
N ARG A 210 -14.97 10.02 4.25
CA ARG A 210 -15.81 10.66 5.26
C ARG A 210 -16.96 11.42 4.61
N ASN A 211 -18.15 11.31 5.23
CA ASN A 211 -19.36 11.97 4.78
C ASN A 211 -19.47 13.37 5.39
N PHE A 212 -19.83 14.33 4.54
CA PHE A 212 -20.07 15.72 4.89
C PHE A 212 -21.39 16.21 4.27
N SER A 213 -21.88 17.30 4.79
CA SER A 213 -22.98 18.05 4.18
C SER A 213 -22.83 19.53 4.42
N PHE A 214 -23.46 20.34 3.58
CA PHE A 214 -23.78 21.74 3.86
C PHE A 214 -25.17 22.06 3.31
N THR A 215 -25.79 23.12 3.86
CA THR A 215 -27.09 23.58 3.41
C THR A 215 -26.96 24.96 2.77
N SER A 216 -27.40 25.11 1.53
CA SER A 216 -27.54 26.38 0.88
C SER A 216 -28.93 26.98 1.17
N SER A 217 -29.02 28.23 1.59
CA SER A 217 -30.29 28.86 1.93
C SER A 217 -30.25 30.35 1.63
N PHE A 218 -31.29 30.85 0.94
CA PHE A 218 -31.50 32.30 0.70
C PHE A 218 -32.34 32.95 1.79
N GLY A 219 -33.07 32.18 2.61
CA GLY A 219 -34.05 32.70 3.53
C GLY A 219 -33.52 33.18 4.88
N ALA A 220 -32.32 32.77 5.27
CA ALA A 220 -31.84 33.04 6.63
C ALA A 220 -31.13 34.40 6.78
N THR A 221 -30.78 35.07 5.72
CA THR A 221 -30.03 36.35 5.71
C THR A 221 -30.83 37.56 5.32
N GLY A 222 -32.09 37.39 4.93
CA GLY A 222 -32.97 38.48 4.54
C GLY A 222 -33.70 39.16 5.71
N GLY A 223 -33.51 38.73 6.92
CA GLY A 223 -34.20 39.22 8.11
C GLY A 223 -33.51 40.37 8.83
N GLY A 224 -33.04 41.38 8.14
CA GLY A 224 -32.31 42.41 8.87
C GLY A 224 -32.18 43.79 8.27
N GLN A 225 -33.04 44.18 7.40
CA GLN A 225 -33.06 45.57 6.92
C GLN A 225 -34.50 46.06 6.80
N PHE A 226 -35.13 46.36 7.92
CA PHE A 226 -36.24 47.28 7.97
C PHE A 226 -35.75 48.55 8.65
N ASN A 227 -35.49 49.57 7.91
CA ASN A 227 -35.48 50.98 8.35
C ASN A 227 -36.85 51.54 8.15
#